data_9e323cef1a44ef9d8161009cd1316c9c
#
_entry.id   9e323cef1a44ef9d8161009cd1316c9c
#
_cell.length_a   1.000
_cell.length_b   1.000
_cell.length_c   1.000
_cell.angle_alpha   90.00
_cell.angle_beta   90.00
_cell.angle_gamma   90.00
#
_symmetry.space_group_name_H-M   'P 1'
#
loop_
_entity.id
_entity.type
_entity.pdbx_description
1 polymer ?
#
loop_
_entity_poly.entity_id
_entity_poly.type
_entity_poly.pdbx_seq_one_letter_code
_entity_poly.pdbx_strand_id
1 'polypeptide(L)'
;GTEALSTLRIEMGHVAGSELDGRTIPYDNGLQGLVSKKKDFIGKRSLNRKAFMTEDRQKVVGVVPLDKKTSIPEGSYLVKDANANLPNPKLGHVSASCWSVEYNNPFSLAILKDGKNMIGQKLFALSPLKNKSIAVEIVSSHYVDPKGERVRS
;
A
#
# COMPACT_ATOMS: atom_id res chain seq x y z
N GLY A 1 -3.08 -0.58 -23.19
CA GLY A 1 -4.43 -0.83 -22.72
C GLY A 1 -4.57 -0.68 -21.22
N THR A 2 -5.70 -1.10 -20.65
CA THR A 2 -6.01 -0.96 -19.21
C THR A 2 -5.04 -1.68 -18.31
N GLU A 3 -4.49 -2.81 -18.73
CA GLU A 3 -3.48 -3.56 -17.96
C GLU A 3 -2.18 -2.77 -17.79
N ALA A 4 -1.68 -2.17 -18.89
CA ALA A 4 -0.50 -1.29 -18.83
C ALA A 4 -0.74 -0.08 -17.92
N LEU A 5 -1.93 0.55 -17.99
CA LEU A 5 -2.31 1.64 -17.10
C LEU A 5 -2.32 1.18 -15.63
N SER A 6 -2.84 -0.03 -15.35
CA SER A 6 -2.84 -0.60 -14.01
C SER A 6 -1.42 -0.82 -13.49
N THR A 7 -0.52 -1.35 -14.30
CA THR A 7 0.89 -1.52 -13.93
C THR A 7 1.54 -0.18 -13.61
N LEU A 8 1.41 0.81 -14.49
CA LEU A 8 2.00 2.13 -14.30
C LEU A 8 1.47 2.83 -13.03
N ARG A 9 0.16 2.75 -12.77
CA ARG A 9 -0.41 3.37 -11.57
C ARG A 9 0.13 2.73 -10.29
N ILE A 10 0.32 1.40 -10.29
CA ILE A 10 0.85 0.66 -9.14
C ILE A 10 2.32 1.04 -8.92
N GLU A 11 3.16 1.05 -9.94
CA GLU A 11 4.57 1.46 -9.87
C GLU A 11 4.75 2.89 -9.34
N MET A 12 3.87 3.80 -9.74
CA MET A 12 3.86 5.20 -9.30
C MET A 12 3.22 5.40 -7.91
N GLY A 13 2.65 4.37 -7.32
CA GLY A 13 1.94 4.47 -6.03
C GLY A 13 0.61 5.22 -6.10
N HIS A 14 0.03 5.34 -7.30
CA HIS A 14 -1.27 6.00 -7.46
C HIS A 14 -2.39 5.10 -6.97
N VAL A 15 -3.08 5.57 -5.94
CA VAL A 15 -4.22 4.88 -5.33
C VAL A 15 -5.44 4.91 -6.26
N ALA A 16 -6.19 3.81 -6.29
CA ALA A 16 -7.42 3.67 -7.07
C ALA A 16 -8.33 2.62 -6.40
N GLY A 17 -9.57 2.52 -6.79
CA GLY A 17 -10.50 1.45 -6.44
C GLY A 17 -10.38 0.94 -5.01
N SER A 18 -9.65 -0.13 -4.83
CA SER A 18 -9.49 -0.84 -3.54
C SER A 18 -8.80 -0.05 -2.43
N GLU A 19 -8.00 0.97 -2.76
CA GLU A 19 -7.34 1.83 -1.78
C GLU A 19 -8.24 3.02 -1.37
N LEU A 20 -9.23 3.38 -2.19
CA LEU A 20 -10.11 4.53 -2.01
C LEU A 20 -11.49 4.10 -1.54
N ASP A 21 -11.58 3.50 -0.35
CA ASP A 21 -12.84 3.11 0.26
C ASP A 21 -13.26 4.08 1.40
N GLY A 22 -14.48 3.91 1.92
CA GLY A 22 -15.02 4.75 3.00
C GLY A 22 -14.29 4.63 4.35
N ARG A 23 -13.29 3.78 4.47
CA ARG A 23 -12.47 3.57 5.69
C ARG A 23 -11.17 4.35 5.64
N THR A 24 -10.77 4.82 4.46
CA THR A 24 -9.52 5.57 4.25
C THR A 24 -9.79 7.07 4.15
N ILE A 25 -8.81 7.86 4.57
CA ILE A 25 -8.78 9.31 4.42
C ILE A 25 -7.57 9.71 3.57
N PRO A 26 -7.52 10.94 3.03
CA PRO A 26 -6.39 11.37 2.20
C PRO A 26 -5.01 11.16 2.83
N TYR A 27 -4.90 11.30 4.15
CA TYR A 27 -3.65 11.09 4.88
C TYR A 27 -3.21 9.63 4.92
N ASP A 28 -4.14 8.68 4.82
CA ASP A 28 -3.85 7.24 4.75
C ASP A 28 -3.27 6.86 3.39
N ASN A 29 -3.71 7.57 2.36
CA ASN A 29 -3.38 7.32 0.96
C ASN A 29 -2.20 8.15 0.42
N GLY A 30 -1.47 8.85 1.29
CA GLY A 30 -0.34 9.69 0.88
C GLY A 30 -0.75 11.00 0.17
N LEU A 31 -2.03 11.35 0.19
CA LEU A 31 -2.61 12.50 -0.52
C LEU A 31 -2.68 13.78 0.33
N GLN A 32 -1.91 13.86 1.42
CA GLN A 32 -1.92 15.02 2.32
C GLN A 32 -1.59 16.33 1.61
N GLY A 33 -0.78 16.29 0.55
CA GLY A 33 -0.42 17.46 -0.25
C GLY A 33 -1.60 18.08 -1.00
N LEU A 34 -2.65 17.30 -1.26
CA LEU A 34 -3.87 17.75 -1.94
C LEU A 34 -4.89 18.37 -0.96
N VAL A 35 -4.71 18.18 0.34
CA VAL A 35 -5.60 18.72 1.37
C VAL A 35 -5.25 20.18 1.64
N SER A 36 -6.08 21.10 1.18
CA SER A 36 -5.84 22.53 1.36
C SER A 36 -5.87 22.94 2.83
N LYS A 37 -4.82 23.63 3.28
CA LYS A 37 -4.77 24.27 4.60
C LYS A 37 -5.50 25.62 4.61
N LYS A 38 -5.56 26.30 3.47
CA LYS A 38 -6.08 27.68 3.34
C LYS A 38 -7.54 27.74 2.96
N LYS A 39 -7.99 26.86 2.04
CA LYS A 39 -9.37 26.85 1.56
C LYS A 39 -10.28 26.09 2.51
N ASP A 40 -11.51 26.49 2.58
CA ASP A 40 -12.59 25.73 3.22
C ASP A 40 -13.18 24.74 2.23
N PHE A 41 -13.55 23.55 2.70
CA PHE A 41 -14.14 22.49 1.89
C PHE A 41 -14.97 21.54 2.75
N ILE A 42 -15.92 20.85 2.12
CA ILE A 42 -16.76 19.86 2.79
C ILE A 42 -15.87 18.72 3.33
N GLY A 43 -16.01 18.43 4.63
CA GLY A 43 -15.21 17.37 5.30
C GLY A 43 -13.97 17.86 6.03
N LYS A 44 -13.53 19.12 5.88
CA LYS A 44 -12.33 19.67 6.56
C LYS A 44 -12.37 19.44 8.08
N ARG A 45 -13.52 19.73 8.72
CA ARG A 45 -13.69 19.47 10.17
C ARG A 45 -13.60 17.99 10.52
N SER A 46 -14.09 17.11 9.65
CA SER A 46 -14.05 15.67 9.86
C SER A 46 -12.65 15.12 9.84
N LEU A 47 -11.74 15.64 9.01
CA LEU A 47 -10.34 15.23 8.96
C LEU A 47 -9.58 15.53 10.26
N ASN A 48 -10.05 16.50 11.05
CA ASN A 48 -9.43 16.89 12.32
C ASN A 48 -9.98 16.12 13.54
N ARG A 49 -10.80 15.09 13.32
CA ARG A 49 -11.28 14.24 14.43
C ARG A 49 -10.12 13.45 15.02
N LYS A 50 -10.11 13.31 16.36
CA LYS A 50 -9.07 12.55 17.09
C LYS A 50 -8.84 11.14 16.51
N ALA A 51 -9.92 10.45 16.13
CA ALA A 51 -9.85 9.12 15.53
C ALA A 51 -9.07 9.07 14.20
N PHE A 52 -8.92 10.20 13.50
CA PHE A 52 -8.18 10.29 12.23
C PHE A 52 -6.75 10.83 12.41
N MET A 53 -6.41 11.25 13.62
CA MET A 53 -5.11 11.85 13.94
C MET A 53 -4.18 10.88 14.71
N THR A 54 -4.58 9.61 14.86
CA THR A 54 -3.74 8.61 15.52
C THR A 54 -2.58 8.21 14.62
N GLU A 55 -1.40 8.01 15.21
CA GLU A 55 -0.18 7.68 14.46
C GLU A 55 -0.22 6.26 13.87
N ASP A 56 -0.92 5.33 14.54
CA ASP A 56 -1.03 3.92 14.16
C ASP A 56 -2.04 3.65 13.04
N ARG A 57 -2.55 4.70 12.40
CA ARG A 57 -3.48 4.53 11.27
C ARG A 57 -2.85 3.75 10.13
N GLN A 58 -3.73 3.07 9.40
CA GLN A 58 -3.35 2.40 8.16
C GLN A 58 -2.79 3.41 7.14
N LYS A 59 -1.79 2.97 6.39
CA LYS A 59 -1.16 3.74 5.30
C LYS A 59 -1.01 2.86 4.08
N VAL A 60 -1.09 3.48 2.91
CA VAL A 60 -0.68 2.80 1.68
C VAL A 60 0.85 2.70 1.65
N VAL A 61 1.33 1.49 1.44
CA VAL A 61 2.75 1.13 1.34
C VAL A 61 3.01 0.28 0.11
N GLY A 62 4.25 0.19 -0.30
CA GLY A 62 4.71 -0.79 -1.27
C GLY A 62 5.11 -2.11 -0.58
N VAL A 63 4.98 -3.21 -1.31
CA VAL A 63 5.35 -4.55 -0.85
C VAL A 63 6.11 -5.27 -1.95
N VAL A 64 7.29 -5.78 -1.64
CA VAL A 64 8.14 -6.52 -2.57
C VAL A 64 8.44 -7.89 -1.99
N PRO A 65 8.31 -9.00 -2.75
CA PRO A 65 8.70 -10.31 -2.27
C PRO A 65 10.23 -10.39 -2.10
N LEU A 66 10.72 -11.04 -1.05
CA LEU A 66 12.16 -11.15 -0.78
C LEU A 66 12.92 -11.90 -1.88
N ASP A 67 12.27 -12.84 -2.54
CA ASP A 67 12.85 -13.58 -3.67
C ASP A 67 12.86 -12.80 -4.99
N LYS A 68 12.18 -11.65 -5.04
CA LYS A 68 12.00 -10.78 -6.23
C LYS A 68 11.43 -11.50 -7.46
N LYS A 69 10.78 -12.63 -7.26
CA LYS A 69 10.26 -13.48 -8.36
C LYS A 69 8.79 -13.86 -8.17
N THR A 70 8.39 -14.14 -6.94
CA THR A 70 7.05 -14.67 -6.66
C THR A 70 6.03 -13.54 -6.62
N SER A 71 5.07 -13.54 -7.54
CA SER A 71 3.95 -12.58 -7.51
C SER A 71 3.09 -12.76 -6.27
N ILE A 72 2.81 -11.66 -5.59
CA ILE A 72 1.97 -11.62 -4.40
C ILE A 72 0.51 -11.53 -4.86
N PRO A 73 -0.36 -12.48 -4.47
CA PRO A 73 -1.77 -12.40 -4.84
C PRO A 73 -2.47 -11.20 -4.18
N GLU A 74 -3.30 -10.51 -4.95
CA GLU A 74 -4.20 -9.49 -4.41
C GLU A 74 -5.11 -10.09 -3.34
N GLY A 75 -5.45 -9.31 -2.32
CA GLY A 75 -6.20 -9.76 -1.16
C GLY A 75 -5.39 -10.56 -0.13
N SER A 76 -4.08 -10.81 -0.37
CA SER A 76 -3.23 -11.46 0.63
C SER A 76 -3.16 -10.64 1.90
N TYR A 77 -3.22 -11.30 3.06
CA TYR A 77 -3.08 -10.66 4.37
C TYR A 77 -1.61 -10.44 4.72
N LEU A 78 -1.28 -9.28 5.27
CA LEU A 78 0.04 -9.01 5.82
C LEU A 78 0.07 -9.34 7.31
N VAL A 79 0.99 -10.22 7.71
CA VAL A 79 1.11 -10.73 9.07
C VAL A 79 2.58 -10.80 9.49
N LYS A 80 2.84 -10.82 10.80
CA LYS A 80 4.21 -10.96 11.34
C LYS A 80 4.70 -12.41 11.30
N ASP A 81 3.81 -13.38 11.48
CA ASP A 81 4.14 -14.80 11.55
C ASP A 81 3.39 -15.59 10.47
N ALA A 82 4.14 -16.31 9.63
CA ALA A 82 3.60 -17.15 8.57
C ALA A 82 2.73 -18.31 9.09
N ASN A 83 3.02 -18.80 10.31
CA ASN A 83 2.36 -19.98 10.90
C ASN A 83 1.24 -19.61 11.87
N ALA A 84 0.93 -18.31 12.02
CA ALA A 84 -0.09 -17.91 12.96
C ALA A 84 -1.47 -18.40 12.51
N ASN A 85 -2.14 -19.13 13.37
CA ASN A 85 -3.50 -19.62 13.15
C ASN A 85 -4.50 -18.45 13.05
N LEU A 86 -5.44 -18.55 12.13
CA LEU A 86 -6.55 -17.59 12.05
C LEU A 86 -7.49 -17.76 13.27
N PRO A 87 -8.01 -16.65 13.86
CA PRO A 87 -7.88 -15.28 13.40
C PRO A 87 -6.55 -14.63 13.85
N ASN A 88 -5.61 -14.59 12.95
CA ASN A 88 -4.35 -13.90 13.16
C ASN A 88 -4.58 -12.38 13.17
N PRO A 89 -3.90 -11.61 14.01
CA PRO A 89 -3.96 -10.17 13.91
C PRO A 89 -3.39 -9.71 12.57
N LYS A 90 -4.30 -9.43 11.65
CA LYS A 90 -3.95 -8.84 10.35
C LYS A 90 -3.38 -7.45 10.59
N LEU A 91 -2.20 -7.20 10.09
CA LEU A 91 -1.64 -5.85 10.04
C LEU A 91 -2.18 -5.06 8.85
N GLY A 92 -2.56 -5.76 7.78
CA GLY A 92 -3.07 -5.15 6.57
C GLY A 92 -3.38 -6.17 5.48
N HIS A 93 -3.54 -5.69 4.27
CA HIS A 93 -3.77 -6.53 3.09
C HIS A 93 -3.20 -5.90 1.82
N VAL A 94 -2.86 -6.73 0.86
CA VAL A 94 -2.42 -6.34 -0.48
C VAL A 94 -3.65 -5.92 -1.29
N SER A 95 -3.64 -4.71 -1.82
CA SER A 95 -4.75 -4.11 -2.55
C SER A 95 -4.62 -4.25 -4.07
N ALA A 96 -3.40 -4.19 -4.58
CA ALA A 96 -3.11 -4.31 -6.00
C ALA A 96 -1.71 -4.88 -6.21
N SER A 97 -1.50 -5.62 -7.30
CA SER A 97 -0.24 -6.25 -7.62
C SER A 97 0.08 -6.13 -9.11
N CYS A 98 1.36 -5.94 -9.45
CA CYS A 98 1.84 -5.93 -10.81
C CYS A 98 3.22 -6.59 -10.92
N TRP A 99 3.64 -6.83 -12.14
CA TRP A 99 5.05 -7.04 -12.46
C TRP A 99 5.64 -5.69 -12.86
N SER A 100 6.59 -5.18 -12.08
CA SER A 100 7.28 -3.95 -12.41
C SER A 100 8.22 -4.20 -13.59
N VAL A 101 8.00 -3.48 -14.68
CA VAL A 101 8.87 -3.55 -15.87
C VAL A 101 10.17 -2.82 -15.60
N GLU A 102 10.13 -1.74 -14.86
CA GLU A 102 11.31 -0.92 -14.53
C GLU A 102 12.35 -1.69 -13.69
N TYR A 103 11.89 -2.43 -12.68
CA TYR A 103 12.79 -3.17 -11.78
C TYR A 103 12.83 -4.68 -12.06
N ASN A 104 12.07 -5.14 -13.05
CA ASN A 104 11.98 -6.55 -13.44
C ASN A 104 11.69 -7.48 -12.24
N ASN A 105 10.75 -7.07 -11.39
CA ASN A 105 10.32 -7.84 -10.23
C ASN A 105 8.83 -7.59 -9.90
N PRO A 106 8.19 -8.48 -9.12
CA PRO A 106 6.84 -8.21 -8.62
C PRO A 106 6.85 -7.03 -7.65
N PHE A 107 5.83 -6.18 -7.77
CA PHE A 107 5.56 -5.06 -6.85
C PHE A 107 4.07 -5.01 -6.53
N SER A 108 3.73 -4.65 -5.30
CA SER A 108 2.34 -4.57 -4.86
C SER A 108 2.12 -3.34 -4.01
N LEU A 109 0.90 -2.80 -4.07
CA LEU A 109 0.41 -1.84 -3.09
C LEU A 109 -0.36 -2.59 -2.00
N ALA A 110 -0.26 -2.09 -0.79
CA ALA A 110 -0.97 -2.63 0.36
C ALA A 110 -1.43 -1.52 1.30
N ILE A 111 -2.51 -1.78 2.02
CA ILE A 111 -2.96 -0.95 3.13
C ILE A 111 -2.47 -1.63 4.41
N LEU A 112 -1.61 -0.95 5.17
CA LEU A 112 -0.93 -1.53 6.32
C LEU A 112 -1.09 -0.62 7.55
N LYS A 113 -1.50 -1.21 8.67
CA LYS A 113 -1.53 -0.52 9.98
C LYS A 113 -0.13 -0.04 10.33
N ASP A 114 -0.02 1.23 10.78
CA ASP A 114 1.27 1.88 11.09
C ASP A 114 2.28 1.82 9.93
N GLY A 115 1.78 1.81 8.69
CA GLY A 115 2.59 1.49 7.51
C GLY A 115 3.82 2.36 7.33
N LYS A 116 3.77 3.64 7.74
CA LYS A 116 4.92 4.55 7.64
C LYS A 116 6.13 4.06 8.46
N ASN A 117 5.89 3.56 9.66
CA ASN A 117 6.93 3.06 10.57
C ASN A 117 7.34 1.61 10.27
N MET A 118 6.59 0.95 9.37
CA MET A 118 6.86 -0.42 8.95
C MET A 118 7.79 -0.51 7.73
N ILE A 119 8.15 0.60 7.10
CA ILE A 119 9.07 0.60 5.94
C ILE A 119 10.41 -0.02 6.33
N GLY A 120 10.93 -0.94 5.51
CA GLY A 120 12.12 -1.73 5.75
C GLY A 120 11.90 -2.99 6.59
N GLN A 121 10.72 -3.20 7.15
CA GLN A 121 10.41 -4.40 7.92
C GLN A 121 10.01 -5.55 7.01
N LYS A 122 10.28 -6.78 7.49
CA LYS A 122 9.90 -8.02 6.82
C LYS A 122 8.62 -8.57 7.43
N LEU A 123 7.70 -8.95 6.58
CA LEU A 123 6.41 -9.56 6.92
C LEU A 123 6.17 -10.80 6.05
N PHE A 124 5.01 -11.41 6.23
CA PHE A 124 4.51 -12.48 5.37
C PHE A 124 3.20 -12.05 4.72
N ALA A 125 3.10 -12.26 3.41
CA ALA A 125 1.85 -12.15 2.66
C ALA A 125 1.20 -13.52 2.58
N LEU A 126 0.09 -13.72 3.31
CA LEU A 126 -0.66 -14.97 3.35
C LEU A 126 -1.84 -14.88 2.40
N SER A 127 -1.92 -15.81 1.47
CA SER A 127 -3.09 -16.01 0.59
C SER A 127 -3.73 -17.37 0.88
N PRO A 128 -4.73 -17.45 1.77
CA PRO A 128 -5.39 -18.72 2.11
C PRO A 128 -6.01 -19.39 0.89
N LEU A 129 -6.63 -18.61 0.00
CA LEU A 129 -7.29 -19.12 -1.22
C LEU A 129 -6.31 -19.80 -2.18
N LYS A 130 -5.06 -19.35 -2.22
CA LYS A 130 -4.00 -19.91 -3.08
C LYS A 130 -3.03 -20.78 -2.29
N ASN A 131 -3.27 -20.98 -1.00
CA ASN A 131 -2.40 -21.72 -0.07
C ASN A 131 -0.93 -21.27 -0.20
N LYS A 132 -0.70 -19.94 -0.20
CA LYS A 132 0.63 -19.34 -0.35
C LYS A 132 0.99 -18.50 0.86
N SER A 133 2.24 -18.64 1.29
CA SER A 133 2.90 -17.78 2.27
C SER A 133 4.18 -17.23 1.63
N ILE A 134 4.28 -15.93 1.46
CA ILE A 134 5.38 -15.28 0.76
C ILE A 134 6.03 -14.29 1.72
N ALA A 135 7.34 -14.46 1.96
CA ALA A 135 8.12 -13.50 2.72
C ALA A 135 8.30 -12.21 1.90
N VAL A 136 7.98 -11.07 2.51
CA VAL A 136 7.96 -9.77 1.84
C VAL A 136 8.68 -8.71 2.65
N GLU A 137 9.13 -7.67 1.97
CA GLU A 137 9.64 -6.44 2.55
C GLU A 137 8.68 -5.29 2.29
N ILE A 138 8.46 -4.46 3.29
CA ILE A 138 7.65 -3.25 3.19
C ILE A 138 8.55 -2.11 2.68
N VAL A 139 8.12 -1.48 1.60
CA VAL A 139 8.84 -0.38 0.94
C VAL A 139 7.92 0.83 0.76
N SER A 140 8.47 1.92 0.22
CA SER A 140 7.64 3.07 -0.18
C SER A 140 6.60 2.67 -1.21
N SER A 141 5.39 3.25 -1.11
CA SER A 141 4.35 3.09 -2.14
C SER A 141 4.76 3.68 -3.50
N HIS A 142 5.58 4.72 -3.49
CA HIS A 142 6.16 5.31 -4.70
C HIS A 142 7.43 4.53 -5.05
N TYR A 143 7.28 3.47 -5.83
CA TYR A 143 8.37 2.54 -6.13
C TYR A 143 9.23 3.06 -7.29
N VAL A 144 8.59 3.55 -8.35
CA VAL A 144 9.25 4.15 -9.52
C VAL A 144 9.17 5.66 -9.41
N ASP A 145 10.27 6.35 -9.68
CA ASP A 145 10.40 7.82 -9.70
C ASP A 145 9.78 8.52 -8.45
N PRO A 146 10.22 8.17 -7.22
CA PRO A 146 9.59 8.66 -5.99
C PRO A 146 9.64 10.18 -5.84
N LYS A 147 10.54 10.85 -6.55
CA LYS A 147 10.67 12.32 -6.55
C LYS A 147 9.95 13.00 -7.71
N GLY A 148 9.42 12.23 -8.67
CA GLY A 148 8.76 12.75 -9.86
C GLY A 148 9.73 13.52 -10.78
N GLU A 149 10.98 13.13 -10.87
CA GLU A 149 12.00 13.79 -11.68
C GLU A 149 11.77 13.56 -13.17
N ARG A 150 11.34 12.36 -13.55
CA ARG A 150 11.02 12.01 -14.94
C ARG A 150 9.82 12.77 -15.51
N VAL A 151 8.86 13.12 -14.65
CA VAL A 151 7.66 13.87 -15.06
C VAL A 151 7.97 15.35 -15.28
N ARG A 152 9.07 15.84 -14.74
CA ARG A 152 9.48 17.25 -14.80
C ARG A 152 10.64 17.53 -15.75
N SER A 153 11.20 16.47 -16.33
CA SER A 153 12.31 16.56 -17.32
C SER A 153 11.78 16.90 -18.72
#